data_eae7f56717e1c20f47127a2d6b690abd
#
_entry.id   eae7f56717e1c20f47127a2d6b690abd
#
_cell.length_a   1.000
_cell.length_b   1.000
_cell.length_c   1.000
_cell.angle_alpha   90.00
_cell.angle_beta   90.00
_cell.angle_gamma   90.00
#
_symmetry.space_group_name_H-M   'P 1'
#
loop_
_entity.id
_entity.type
_entity.pdbx_description
1 polymer ?
#
loop_
_entity_poly.entity_id
_entity_poly.type
_entity_poly.pdbx_seq_one_letter_code
_entity_poly.pdbx_strand_id
1 'polypeptide(L)'
;EKAKKLFERVGLDEKLQKKFPSQLSGGESQRAGIVRAVINAPDVVFADEPTGALNSSNSDAVLNVLSEINNDGQSVVMVTHDMKSARRGNRIVYLKDGVVCGECDLGKYVSGDKERHEKLRAFLKEMNW
;
A
#
# COMPACT_ATOMS: atom_id res chain seq x y z
N GLU A 1 7.56 -19.31 13.40
CA GLU A 1 8.03 -19.68 12.06
C GLU A 1 7.28 -18.93 10.96
N LYS A 2 5.95 -18.87 11.04
CA LYS A 2 5.11 -18.11 10.08
C LYS A 2 5.48 -16.62 10.04
N ALA A 3 5.66 -16.01 11.20
CA ALA A 3 6.07 -14.61 11.32
C ALA A 3 7.45 -14.38 10.68
N LYS A 4 8.40 -15.26 10.95
CA LYS A 4 9.76 -15.18 10.39
C LYS A 4 9.74 -15.17 8.86
N LYS A 5 8.98 -16.07 8.23
CA LYS A 5 8.85 -16.14 6.78
C LYS A 5 8.20 -14.86 6.20
N LEU A 6 7.20 -14.31 6.89
CA LEU A 6 6.56 -13.07 6.47
C LEU A 6 7.51 -11.88 6.59
N PHE A 7 8.30 -11.80 7.66
CA PHE A 7 9.31 -10.75 7.83
C PHE A 7 10.37 -10.80 6.71
N GLU A 8 10.87 -11.98 6.40
CA GLU A 8 11.84 -12.17 5.31
C GLU A 8 11.25 -11.71 3.97
N ARG A 9 9.99 -12.06 3.70
CA ARG A 9 9.28 -11.71 2.48
C ARG A 9 9.14 -10.19 2.29
N VAL A 10 8.95 -9.43 3.36
CA VAL A 10 8.86 -7.97 3.30
C VAL A 10 10.23 -7.27 3.40
N GLY A 11 11.31 -8.02 3.31
CA GLY A 11 12.68 -7.48 3.35
C GLY A 11 13.20 -7.17 4.74
N LEU A 12 12.61 -7.75 5.78
CA LEU A 12 13.07 -7.63 7.15
C LEU A 12 13.82 -8.91 7.54
N ASP A 13 15.13 -8.89 7.41
CA ASP A 13 15.98 -10.03 7.72
C ASP A 13 16.03 -10.34 9.23
N GLU A 14 16.66 -11.46 9.58
CA GLU A 14 16.76 -11.91 10.96
C GLU A 14 17.44 -10.88 11.88
N LYS A 15 18.38 -10.10 11.36
CA LYS A 15 19.07 -9.05 12.09
C LYS A 15 18.12 -7.92 12.46
N LEU A 16 17.27 -7.51 11.53
CA LEU A 16 16.26 -6.48 11.75
C LEU A 16 15.14 -6.94 12.69
N GLN A 17 14.78 -8.22 12.62
CA GLN A 17 13.74 -8.82 13.48
C GLN A 17 14.10 -8.77 14.98
N LYS A 18 15.39 -8.69 15.30
CA LYS A 18 15.89 -8.61 16.68
C LYS A 18 16.02 -7.20 17.22
N LYS A 19 15.78 -6.19 16.40
CA LYS A 19 15.82 -4.79 16.81
C LYS A 19 14.56 -4.38 17.55
N PHE A 20 14.71 -3.44 18.49
CA PHE A 20 13.57 -2.75 19.09
C PHE A 20 12.90 -1.85 18.07
N PRO A 21 11.57 -1.56 18.20
CA PRO A 21 10.86 -0.68 17.27
C PRO A 21 11.55 0.69 17.08
N SER A 22 12.14 1.24 18.11
CA SER A 22 12.87 2.51 18.04
C SER A 22 14.14 2.47 17.18
N GLN A 23 14.63 1.28 16.84
CA GLN A 23 15.84 1.07 16.05
C GLN A 23 15.54 0.83 14.57
N LEU A 24 14.26 0.74 14.21
CA LEU A 24 13.82 0.54 12.82
C LEU A 24 13.65 1.88 12.11
N SER A 25 13.97 1.91 10.81
CA SER A 25 13.59 3.04 9.95
C SER A 25 12.06 3.13 9.82
N GLY A 26 11.55 4.26 9.33
CA GLY A 26 10.13 4.43 9.08
C GLY A 26 9.57 3.37 8.13
N GLY A 27 10.28 3.07 7.03
CA GLY A 27 9.89 2.03 6.07
C GLY A 27 9.94 0.63 6.65
N GLU A 28 10.95 0.32 7.45
CA GLU A 28 11.07 -0.96 8.15
C GLU A 28 9.93 -1.14 9.16
N SER A 29 9.60 -0.11 9.94
CA SER A 29 8.46 -0.12 10.86
C SER A 29 7.13 -0.34 10.14
N GLN A 30 6.92 0.32 9.00
CA GLN A 30 5.71 0.14 8.20
C GLN A 30 5.60 -1.28 7.66
N ARG A 31 6.68 -1.85 7.13
CA ARG A 31 6.68 -3.24 6.66
C ARG A 31 6.44 -4.24 7.80
N ALA A 32 7.01 -4.01 8.96
CA ALA A 32 6.71 -4.81 10.17
C ALA A 32 5.23 -4.72 10.56
N GLY A 33 4.65 -3.53 10.47
CA GLY A 33 3.21 -3.32 10.69
C GLY A 33 2.34 -4.11 9.72
N ILE A 34 2.73 -4.21 8.45
CA ILE A 34 2.02 -5.02 7.45
C ILE A 34 2.08 -6.50 7.82
N VAL A 35 3.22 -7.02 8.22
CA VAL A 35 3.35 -8.42 8.69
C VAL A 35 2.40 -8.67 9.85
N ARG A 36 2.37 -7.76 10.83
CA ARG A 36 1.46 -7.83 11.97
C ARG A 36 -0.01 -7.88 11.52
N ALA A 37 -0.37 -7.09 10.52
CA ALA A 37 -1.73 -7.05 9.99
C ALA A 37 -2.14 -8.35 9.30
N VAL A 38 -1.24 -8.99 8.55
CA VAL A 38 -1.58 -10.17 7.71
C VAL A 38 -1.28 -11.52 8.35
N ILE A 39 -0.58 -11.58 9.47
CA ILE A 39 -0.14 -12.84 10.08
C ILE A 39 -1.29 -13.78 10.45
N ASN A 40 -2.44 -13.23 10.81
CA ASN A 40 -3.64 -13.97 11.16
C ASN A 40 -4.61 -14.16 9.99
N ALA A 41 -4.16 -13.90 8.75
CA ALA A 41 -4.96 -14.04 7.53
C ALA A 41 -6.33 -13.34 7.61
N PRO A 42 -6.37 -12.03 7.83
CA PRO A 42 -7.64 -11.28 7.92
C PRO A 42 -8.34 -11.25 6.56
N ASP A 43 -9.64 -10.99 6.56
CA ASP A 43 -10.40 -10.83 5.32
C ASP A 43 -9.99 -9.54 4.58
N VAL A 44 -9.76 -8.46 5.33
CA VAL A 44 -9.39 -7.16 4.77
C VAL A 44 -8.28 -6.52 5.59
N VAL A 45 -7.31 -5.91 4.92
CA VAL A 45 -6.29 -5.05 5.52
C VAL A 45 -6.61 -3.60 5.20
N PHE A 46 -6.64 -2.75 6.22
CA PHE A 46 -6.77 -1.30 6.04
C PHE A 46 -5.42 -0.63 6.18
N ALA A 47 -5.04 0.14 5.18
CA ALA A 47 -3.80 0.92 5.15
C ALA A 47 -4.15 2.41 5.07
N ASP A 48 -3.97 3.13 6.16
CA ASP A 48 -4.25 4.58 6.23
C ASP A 48 -2.95 5.35 6.04
N GLU A 49 -2.85 6.05 4.90
CA GLU A 49 -1.67 6.85 4.52
C GLU A 49 -0.34 6.08 4.74
N PRO A 50 -0.19 4.87 4.17
CA PRO A 50 0.93 3.99 4.52
C PRO A 50 2.31 4.54 4.16
N THR A 51 2.38 5.59 3.34
CA THR A 51 3.62 6.21 2.89
C THR A 51 3.80 7.65 3.36
N GLY A 52 2.89 8.17 4.19
CA GLY A 52 2.77 9.60 4.51
C GLY A 52 4.02 10.25 5.12
N ALA A 53 4.82 9.51 5.86
CA ALA A 53 6.02 10.02 6.53
C ALA A 53 7.33 9.45 5.94
N LEU A 54 7.26 8.83 4.76
CA LEU A 54 8.38 8.10 4.16
C LEU A 54 9.00 8.87 2.99
N ASN A 55 10.32 8.70 2.79
CA ASN A 55 10.98 9.14 1.57
C ASN A 55 10.56 8.26 0.37
N SER A 56 10.93 8.67 -0.82
CA SER A 56 10.52 8.00 -2.07
C SER A 56 10.89 6.51 -2.12
N SER A 57 12.12 6.17 -1.73
CA SER A 57 12.61 4.79 -1.73
C SER A 57 11.85 3.91 -0.75
N ASN A 58 11.64 4.38 0.47
CA ASN A 58 10.88 3.65 1.48
C ASN A 58 9.40 3.54 1.12
N SER A 59 8.84 4.57 0.49
CA SER A 59 7.47 4.53 -0.03
C SER A 59 7.30 3.43 -1.07
N ASP A 60 8.21 3.32 -2.03
CA ASP A 60 8.17 2.26 -3.04
C ASP A 60 8.24 0.86 -2.41
N ALA A 61 9.12 0.68 -1.44
CA ALA A 61 9.25 -0.61 -0.75
C ALA A 61 7.94 -1.02 -0.04
N VAL A 62 7.29 -0.09 0.65
CA VAL A 62 6.01 -0.33 1.32
C VAL A 62 4.89 -0.62 0.31
N LEU A 63 4.80 0.17 -0.75
CA LEU A 63 3.79 -0.04 -1.80
C LEU A 63 3.99 -1.37 -2.53
N ASN A 64 5.23 -1.78 -2.76
CA ASN A 64 5.54 -3.09 -3.36
C ASN A 64 5.04 -4.23 -2.48
N VAL A 65 5.25 -4.14 -1.18
CA VAL A 65 4.74 -5.15 -0.22
C VAL A 65 3.22 -5.22 -0.26
N LEU A 66 2.52 -4.08 -0.24
CA LEU A 66 1.06 -4.04 -0.33
C LEU A 66 0.55 -4.63 -1.64
N SER A 67 1.20 -4.32 -2.76
CA SER A 67 0.86 -4.91 -4.06
C SER A 67 1.06 -6.43 -4.08
N GLU A 68 2.13 -6.90 -3.47
CA GLU A 68 2.46 -8.33 -3.40
C GLU A 68 1.43 -9.12 -2.61
N ILE A 69 1.07 -8.67 -1.41
CA ILE A 69 0.04 -9.34 -0.60
C ILE A 69 -1.33 -9.31 -1.27
N ASN A 70 -1.66 -8.24 -1.99
CA ASN A 70 -2.89 -8.14 -2.77
C ASN A 70 -2.88 -9.14 -3.94
N ASN A 71 -1.78 -9.28 -4.66
CA ASN A 71 -1.65 -10.28 -5.72
C ASN A 71 -1.77 -11.72 -5.22
N ASP A 72 -1.44 -11.96 -3.97
CA ASP A 72 -1.61 -13.27 -3.32
C ASP A 72 -3.03 -13.53 -2.81
N GLY A 73 -3.96 -12.62 -3.06
CA GLY A 73 -5.37 -12.76 -2.72
C GLY A 73 -5.82 -12.00 -1.47
N GLN A 74 -4.94 -11.22 -0.84
CA GLN A 74 -5.31 -10.39 0.30
C GLN A 74 -6.04 -9.14 -0.18
N SER A 75 -7.26 -8.91 0.29
CA SER A 75 -7.98 -7.65 0.06
C SER A 75 -7.33 -6.53 0.88
N VAL A 76 -7.04 -5.41 0.21
CA VAL A 76 -6.44 -4.23 0.83
C VAL A 76 -7.30 -3.01 0.51
N VAL A 77 -7.69 -2.27 1.54
CA VAL A 77 -8.30 -0.94 1.40
C VAL A 77 -7.28 0.09 1.85
N MET A 78 -6.86 0.92 0.94
CA MET A 78 -5.87 1.97 1.23
C MET A 78 -6.53 3.33 1.18
N VAL A 79 -6.31 4.14 2.21
CA VAL A 79 -6.69 5.56 2.24
C VAL A 79 -5.44 6.38 1.99
N THR A 80 -5.49 7.24 0.98
CA THR A 80 -4.37 8.11 0.65
C THR A 80 -4.83 9.38 -0.07
N HIS A 81 -4.07 10.44 0.05
CA HIS A 81 -4.19 11.66 -0.76
C HIS A 81 -2.99 11.81 -1.73
N ASP A 82 -2.16 10.78 -1.84
CA ASP A 82 -0.99 10.75 -2.70
C ASP A 82 -1.27 9.95 -3.97
N MET A 83 -1.04 10.58 -5.14
CA MET A 83 -1.28 9.96 -6.44
C MET A 83 -0.41 8.72 -6.68
N LYS A 84 0.82 8.72 -6.21
CA LYS A 84 1.73 7.59 -6.38
C LYS A 84 1.21 6.33 -5.68
N SER A 85 0.69 6.51 -4.47
CA SER A 85 0.05 5.43 -3.71
C SER A 85 -1.27 5.01 -4.37
N ALA A 86 -2.10 5.96 -4.78
CA ALA A 86 -3.38 5.69 -5.43
C ALA A 86 -3.24 4.87 -6.71
N ARG A 87 -2.17 5.08 -7.48
CA ARG A 87 -1.90 4.30 -8.72
C ARG A 87 -1.78 2.80 -8.50
N ARG A 88 -1.48 2.36 -7.29
CA ARG A 88 -1.38 0.93 -6.95
C ARG A 88 -2.73 0.26 -6.82
N GLY A 89 -3.80 1.02 -6.61
CA GLY A 89 -5.15 0.48 -6.43
C GLY A 89 -5.73 -0.08 -7.73
N ASN A 90 -6.51 -1.15 -7.60
CA ASN A 90 -7.27 -1.71 -8.71
C ASN A 90 -8.53 -0.89 -9.00
N ARG A 91 -9.14 -0.40 -7.94
CA ARG A 91 -10.34 0.42 -7.94
C ARG A 91 -10.13 1.63 -7.07
N ILE A 92 -10.42 2.79 -7.60
CA ILE A 92 -10.29 4.06 -6.91
C ILE A 92 -11.69 4.58 -6.57
N VAL A 93 -11.89 4.94 -5.32
CA VAL A 93 -13.12 5.57 -4.82
C VAL A 93 -12.75 6.96 -4.31
N TYR A 94 -13.34 7.98 -4.90
CA TYR A 94 -13.09 9.36 -4.50
C TYR A 94 -14.11 9.81 -3.46
N LEU A 95 -13.60 10.15 -2.27
CA LEU A 95 -14.40 10.63 -1.15
C LEU A 95 -14.18 12.13 -0.94
N LYS A 96 -15.26 12.86 -0.76
CA LYS A 96 -15.22 14.27 -0.38
C LYS A 96 -16.35 14.55 0.61
N ASP A 97 -16.00 15.18 1.73
CA ASP A 97 -16.95 15.54 2.80
C ASP A 97 -17.82 14.35 3.25
N GLY A 98 -17.21 13.16 3.35
CA GLY A 98 -17.89 11.93 3.78
C GLY A 98 -18.79 11.29 2.73
N VAL A 99 -18.77 11.76 1.49
CA VAL A 99 -19.60 11.26 0.40
C VAL A 99 -18.74 10.68 -0.72
N VAL A 100 -19.17 9.54 -1.28
CA VAL A 100 -18.57 8.98 -2.49
C VAL A 100 -18.98 9.82 -3.68
N CYS A 101 -18.02 10.50 -4.29
CA CYS A 101 -18.24 11.38 -5.44
C CYS A 101 -18.00 10.70 -6.77
N GLY A 102 -17.25 9.62 -6.81
CA GLY A 102 -16.96 8.90 -8.04
C GLY A 102 -16.10 7.66 -7.81
N GLU A 103 -16.05 6.83 -8.84
CA GLU A 103 -15.26 5.60 -8.85
C GLU A 103 -14.53 5.46 -10.18
N CYS A 104 -13.34 4.85 -10.14
CA CYS A 104 -12.57 4.53 -11.32
C CYS A 104 -11.98 3.13 -11.18
N ASP A 105 -12.26 2.27 -12.15
CA ASP A 105 -11.67 0.93 -12.21
C ASP A 105 -10.41 1.00 -13.08
N LEU A 106 -9.26 0.74 -12.46
CA LEU A 106 -7.96 0.72 -13.12
C LEU A 106 -7.52 -0.68 -13.50
N GLY A 107 -8.24 -1.71 -13.05
CA GLY A 107 -7.80 -3.09 -13.19
C GLY A 107 -6.55 -3.40 -12.38
N LYS A 108 -5.96 -4.55 -12.63
CA LYS A 108 -4.77 -5.01 -11.93
C LYS A 108 -3.57 -4.07 -12.17
N TYR A 109 -2.84 -3.73 -11.10
CA TYR A 109 -1.65 -2.90 -11.20
C TYR A 109 -0.55 -3.57 -12.01
N VAL A 110 -0.03 -2.83 -13.00
CA VAL A 110 1.14 -3.20 -13.79
C VAL A 110 2.12 -2.03 -13.74
N SER A 111 3.36 -2.30 -13.33
CA SER A 111 4.40 -1.28 -13.25
C SER A 111 4.69 -0.69 -14.63
N GLY A 112 4.75 0.64 -14.72
CA GLY A 112 5.05 1.35 -15.95
C GLY A 112 3.91 1.45 -16.97
N ASP A 113 2.71 1.02 -16.61
CA ASP A 113 1.52 1.14 -17.46
C ASP A 113 1.07 2.60 -17.56
N LYS A 114 1.35 3.20 -18.70
CA LYS A 114 1.03 4.62 -18.96
C LYS A 114 -0.47 4.87 -19.12
N GLU A 115 -1.20 3.94 -19.75
CA GLU A 115 -2.65 4.07 -19.94
C GLU A 115 -3.37 4.12 -18.60
N ARG A 116 -2.95 3.27 -17.68
CA ARG A 116 -3.46 3.20 -16.33
C ARG A 116 -3.25 4.52 -15.58
N HIS A 117 -2.07 5.09 -15.73
CA HIS A 117 -1.71 6.38 -15.14
C HIS A 117 -2.55 7.52 -15.71
N GLU A 118 -2.70 7.58 -17.03
CA GLU A 118 -3.52 8.59 -17.70
C GLU A 118 -5.01 8.48 -17.32
N LYS A 119 -5.52 7.28 -17.21
CA LYS A 119 -6.89 7.03 -16.77
C LYS A 119 -7.14 7.58 -15.36
N LEU A 120 -6.21 7.35 -14.44
CA LEU A 120 -6.28 7.89 -13.09
C LEU A 120 -6.21 9.42 -13.08
N ARG A 121 -5.28 10.00 -13.81
CA ARG A 121 -5.15 11.46 -13.93
C ARG A 121 -6.43 12.11 -14.46
N ALA A 122 -7.01 11.55 -15.51
CA ALA A 122 -8.27 12.05 -16.09
C ALA A 122 -9.41 11.98 -15.07
N PHE A 123 -9.53 10.88 -14.36
CA PHE A 123 -10.53 10.71 -13.30
C PHE A 123 -10.36 11.72 -12.18
N LEU A 124 -9.16 11.90 -11.66
CA LEU A 124 -8.89 12.86 -10.59
C LEU A 124 -9.14 14.30 -11.03
N LYS A 125 -8.81 14.65 -12.26
CA LYS A 125 -9.15 15.96 -12.84
C LYS A 125 -10.65 16.19 -12.91
N GLU A 126 -11.41 15.17 -13.31
CA GLU A 126 -12.88 15.21 -13.34
C GLU A 126 -13.46 15.42 -11.93
N MET A 127 -12.83 14.84 -10.91
CA MET A 127 -13.21 15.00 -9.50
C MET A 127 -12.75 16.34 -8.89
N ASN A 128 -12.03 17.19 -9.62
CA ASN A 128 -11.42 18.44 -9.14
C ASN A 128 -10.44 18.23 -7.98
N TRP A 129 -9.67 17.17 -8.06
CA TRP A 129 -8.63 16.82 -7.06
C TRP A 129 -7.29 17.42 -7.42
#